data_8f52315ced58d3ed39435beeb96b638d
#
_entry.id   8f52315ced58d3ed39435beeb96b638d
#
_cell.length_a   1.000
_cell.length_b   1.000
_cell.length_c   1.000
_cell.angle_alpha   90.00
_cell.angle_beta   90.00
_cell.angle_gamma   90.00
#
_symmetry.space_group_name_H-M   'P 1'
#
loop_
_entity.id
_entity.type
_entity.pdbx_description
1 polymer ?
#
loop_
_entity_poly.entity_id
_entity_poly.type
_entity_poly.pdbx_seq_one_letter_code
_entity_poly.pdbx_strand_id
1 'polypeptide(L)'
;RKADSNGKVTLPAIKNETGYTFLGWSTKPDQTQNPQYQAGQVIRVKKKTHLYAVMYNWKQEPDLQVGNLAGQLSEYSGVIFVGDSRTYFLQKTLLQEYGKEAVSKVSFVCKSGEGLNWFETAGERLLESEIARLQSDSDKPVAVIFNLGVNDLSNHNSGNGVDYKGEVNAYLACMNTLAEELESNCRLFYMSVNPVNTAMKPTRKEAQLR
;
A
#
# COMPACT_ATOMS: atom_id res chain seq x y z
N ARG A 1 12.65 -25.72 -18.66
CA ARG A 1 12.32 -26.96 -17.91
C ARG A 1 11.49 -27.90 -18.75
N LYS A 2 11.53 -29.20 -18.43
CA LYS A 2 10.65 -30.20 -19.04
C LYS A 2 9.40 -30.39 -18.19
N ALA A 3 8.26 -30.57 -18.85
CA ALA A 3 7.04 -31.01 -18.18
C ALA A 3 7.15 -32.49 -17.78
N ASP A 4 6.41 -32.90 -16.77
CA ASP A 4 6.27 -34.29 -16.36
C ASP A 4 5.46 -35.09 -17.41
N SER A 5 5.25 -36.42 -17.17
CA SER A 5 4.47 -37.30 -18.02
C SER A 5 3.01 -36.84 -18.23
N ASN A 6 2.49 -36.01 -17.34
CA ASN A 6 1.13 -35.45 -17.40
C ASN A 6 1.09 -34.04 -18.03
N GLY A 7 2.21 -33.57 -18.57
CA GLY A 7 2.35 -32.25 -19.14
C GLY A 7 2.39 -31.12 -18.10
N LYS A 8 2.64 -31.43 -16.84
CA LYS A 8 2.72 -30.40 -15.78
C LYS A 8 4.16 -29.91 -15.60
N VAL A 9 4.32 -28.63 -15.34
CA VAL A 9 5.60 -28.00 -15.00
C VAL A 9 5.40 -26.97 -13.89
N THR A 10 6.25 -27.02 -12.88
CA THR A 10 6.32 -25.99 -11.83
C THR A 10 7.22 -24.87 -12.31
N LEU A 11 6.70 -23.66 -12.31
CA LEU A 11 7.43 -22.46 -12.73
C LEU A 11 8.45 -22.05 -11.67
N PRO A 12 9.72 -21.85 -12.04
CA PRO A 12 10.73 -21.45 -11.06
C PRO A 12 10.56 -19.97 -10.65
N ALA A 13 11.07 -19.64 -9.47
CA ALA A 13 11.42 -18.27 -9.18
C ALA A 13 12.73 -17.92 -9.88
N ILE A 14 12.89 -16.64 -10.23
CA ILE A 14 14.17 -16.05 -10.65
C ILE A 14 14.65 -15.19 -9.50
N LYS A 15 15.94 -15.24 -9.21
CA LYS A 15 16.56 -14.37 -8.22
C LYS A 15 16.48 -12.92 -8.71
N ASN A 16 16.08 -12.01 -7.83
CA ASN A 16 16.13 -10.58 -8.12
C ASN A 16 17.57 -10.14 -8.36
N GLU A 17 17.75 -9.27 -9.34
CA GLU A 17 19.00 -8.61 -9.64
C GLU A 17 18.95 -7.15 -9.19
N THR A 18 20.11 -6.52 -9.03
CA THR A 18 20.17 -5.11 -8.64
C THR A 18 19.42 -4.23 -9.65
N GLY A 19 18.36 -3.60 -9.22
CA GLY A 19 17.52 -2.73 -10.06
C GLY A 19 16.35 -3.44 -10.73
N TYR A 20 16.18 -4.77 -10.53
CA TYR A 20 15.10 -5.54 -11.11
C TYR A 20 14.46 -6.46 -10.08
N THR A 21 13.15 -6.51 -10.07
CA THR A 21 12.37 -7.43 -9.26
C THR A 21 11.59 -8.37 -10.16
N PHE A 22 11.74 -9.68 -9.94
CA PHE A 22 10.99 -10.68 -10.67
C PHE A 22 9.54 -10.72 -10.19
N LEU A 23 8.59 -10.45 -11.10
CA LEU A 23 7.16 -10.44 -10.81
C LEU A 23 6.48 -11.77 -11.13
N GLY A 24 6.98 -12.52 -12.11
CA GLY A 24 6.37 -13.76 -12.57
C GLY A 24 6.66 -14.04 -14.05
N TRP A 25 5.81 -14.83 -14.68
CA TRP A 25 5.99 -15.31 -16.04
C TRP A 25 4.85 -14.89 -16.96
N SER A 26 5.14 -14.63 -18.24
CA SER A 26 4.18 -14.30 -19.28
C SER A 26 4.46 -15.05 -20.57
N THR A 27 3.43 -15.28 -21.38
CA THR A 27 3.58 -15.72 -22.77
C THR A 27 3.93 -14.57 -23.71
N LYS A 28 3.81 -13.32 -23.26
CA LYS A 28 4.15 -12.11 -24.03
C LYS A 28 5.58 -11.68 -23.71
N PRO A 29 6.45 -11.46 -24.71
CA PRO A 29 7.87 -11.15 -24.47
C PRO A 29 8.11 -9.80 -23.79
N ASP A 30 7.30 -8.81 -24.06
CA ASP A 30 7.55 -7.42 -23.66
C ASP A 30 6.67 -6.97 -22.48
N GLN A 31 6.15 -7.92 -21.72
CA GLN A 31 5.33 -7.60 -20.57
C GLN A 31 6.20 -7.21 -19.37
N THR A 32 5.99 -6.01 -18.84
CA THR A 32 6.75 -5.45 -17.70
C THR A 32 5.97 -5.46 -16.39
N GLN A 33 4.66 -5.68 -16.43
CA GLN A 33 3.76 -5.72 -15.27
C GLN A 33 2.69 -6.80 -15.44
N ASN A 34 1.98 -7.14 -14.38
CA ASN A 34 0.84 -8.07 -14.37
C ASN A 34 1.16 -9.43 -15.02
N PRO A 35 2.07 -10.23 -14.46
CA PRO A 35 2.43 -11.54 -15.01
C PRO A 35 1.23 -12.48 -15.05
N GLN A 36 1.17 -13.32 -16.09
CA GLN A 36 0.12 -14.32 -16.24
C GLN A 36 0.24 -15.48 -15.23
N TYR A 37 1.47 -15.78 -14.82
CA TYR A 37 1.76 -16.89 -13.92
C TYR A 37 2.75 -16.46 -12.85
N GLN A 38 2.60 -17.05 -11.66
CA GLN A 38 3.47 -16.78 -10.52
C GLN A 38 4.59 -17.83 -10.40
N ALA A 39 5.67 -17.46 -9.67
CA ALA A 39 6.67 -18.43 -9.25
C ALA A 39 6.03 -19.53 -8.39
N GLY A 40 6.47 -20.77 -8.57
CA GLY A 40 5.91 -21.94 -7.86
C GLY A 40 4.59 -22.45 -8.42
N GLN A 41 3.93 -21.70 -9.30
CA GLN A 41 2.69 -22.15 -9.93
C GLN A 41 2.94 -23.38 -10.83
N VAL A 42 2.05 -24.37 -10.74
CA VAL A 42 2.04 -25.53 -11.62
C VAL A 42 1.12 -25.23 -12.80
N ILE A 43 1.66 -25.25 -13.99
CA ILE A 43 0.89 -25.08 -15.23
C ILE A 43 0.90 -26.38 -16.04
N ARG A 44 -0.11 -26.57 -16.89
CA ARG A 44 -0.16 -27.69 -17.84
C ARG A 44 0.16 -27.16 -19.24
N VAL A 45 1.15 -27.77 -19.87
CA VAL A 45 1.58 -27.45 -21.23
C VAL A 45 1.33 -28.63 -22.16
N LYS A 46 0.68 -28.40 -23.30
CA LYS A 46 0.37 -29.42 -24.33
C LYS A 46 1.39 -29.44 -25.47
N LYS A 47 2.16 -28.37 -25.58
CA LYS A 47 3.18 -28.19 -26.64
C LYS A 47 4.33 -27.33 -26.09
N LYS A 48 5.42 -27.27 -26.84
CA LYS A 48 6.51 -26.33 -26.51
C LYS A 48 5.96 -24.92 -26.34
N THR A 49 6.13 -24.36 -25.15
CA THR A 49 5.64 -23.04 -24.76
C THR A 49 6.82 -22.20 -24.31
N HIS A 50 6.93 -20.98 -24.82
CA HIS A 50 7.90 -20.00 -24.36
C HIS A 50 7.25 -19.13 -23.29
N LEU A 51 7.93 -19.00 -22.17
CA LEU A 51 7.56 -18.08 -21.10
C LEU A 51 8.69 -17.08 -20.90
N TYR A 52 8.33 -15.84 -20.79
CA TYR A 52 9.23 -14.72 -20.56
C TYR A 52 9.10 -14.27 -19.11
N ALA A 53 10.24 -13.98 -18.49
CA ALA A 53 10.24 -13.40 -17.16
C ALA A 53 9.69 -11.97 -17.22
N VAL A 54 8.71 -11.68 -16.40
CA VAL A 54 8.23 -10.32 -16.18
C VAL A 54 9.07 -9.72 -15.07
N MET A 55 9.91 -8.76 -15.44
CA MET A 55 10.85 -8.10 -14.55
C MET A 55 10.43 -6.65 -14.38
N TYR A 56 10.20 -6.24 -13.16
CA TYR A 56 10.00 -4.83 -12.83
C TYR A 56 11.35 -4.13 -12.71
N ASN A 57 11.56 -3.11 -13.50
CA ASN A 57 12.79 -2.32 -13.48
C ASN A 57 12.57 -1.02 -12.70
N TRP A 58 12.89 -1.05 -11.41
CA TRP A 58 12.71 0.13 -10.55
C TRP A 58 13.79 1.22 -10.75
N LYS A 59 14.84 0.95 -11.53
CA LYS A 59 15.79 1.98 -11.97
C LYS A 59 15.26 2.87 -13.10
N GLN A 60 14.23 2.38 -13.83
CA GLN A 60 13.56 3.12 -14.89
C GLN A 60 12.25 3.76 -14.41
N GLU A 61 11.87 3.58 -13.14
CA GLU A 61 10.88 4.52 -12.65
C GLU A 61 11.44 5.91 -12.89
N PRO A 62 10.63 6.79 -13.54
CA PRO A 62 11.00 8.18 -13.56
C PRO A 62 11.30 8.50 -12.11
N ASP A 63 12.53 8.91 -11.83
CA ASP A 63 12.85 9.50 -10.53
C ASP A 63 11.62 10.31 -10.18
N LEU A 64 10.97 9.96 -9.08
CA LEU A 64 10.01 10.87 -8.47
C LEU A 64 10.82 12.15 -8.38
N GLN A 65 10.66 13.00 -9.41
CA GLN A 65 11.50 14.17 -9.52
C GLN A 65 11.12 14.98 -8.30
N VAL A 66 11.97 14.93 -7.30
CA VAL A 66 11.77 15.61 -6.02
C VAL A 66 11.39 17.08 -6.27
N GLY A 67 11.89 17.65 -7.38
CA GLY A 67 11.51 18.97 -7.85
C GLY A 67 10.05 19.10 -8.30
N ASN A 68 9.46 18.05 -8.87
CA ASN A 68 8.06 18.07 -9.26
C ASN A 68 7.14 17.76 -8.06
N LEU A 69 7.61 16.96 -7.12
CA LEU A 69 6.91 16.68 -5.87
C LEU A 69 6.82 17.94 -5.00
N ALA A 70 7.89 18.72 -4.90
CA ALA A 70 7.87 20.00 -4.18
C ALA A 70 6.87 20.99 -4.78
N GLY A 71 6.74 21.04 -6.13
CA GLY A 71 5.74 21.82 -6.82
C GLY A 71 4.31 21.35 -6.53
N GLN A 72 4.07 20.06 -6.59
CA GLN A 72 2.76 19.47 -6.29
C GLN A 72 2.37 19.64 -4.82
N LEU A 73 3.32 19.48 -3.89
CA LEU A 73 3.09 19.72 -2.47
C LEU A 73 2.85 21.19 -2.13
N SER A 74 3.27 22.11 -3.00
CA SER A 74 3.01 23.54 -2.81
C SER A 74 1.53 23.93 -2.92
N GLU A 75 0.69 23.05 -3.46
CA GLU A 75 -0.77 23.22 -3.49
C GLU A 75 -1.43 22.94 -2.14
N TYR A 76 -0.70 22.33 -1.20
CA TYR A 76 -1.19 21.98 0.13
C TYR A 76 -0.50 22.79 1.22
N SER A 77 -1.21 23.03 2.32
CA SER A 77 -0.61 23.60 3.54
C SER A 77 0.32 22.58 4.23
N GLY A 78 0.03 21.29 4.07
CA GLY A 78 0.82 20.19 4.59
C GLY A 78 0.23 18.83 4.21
N VAL A 79 0.89 17.78 4.70
CA VAL A 79 0.50 16.39 4.49
C VAL A 79 0.33 15.68 5.82
N ILE A 80 -0.76 14.96 6.01
CA ILE A 80 -0.99 14.12 7.19
C ILE A 80 -1.08 12.67 6.75
N PHE A 81 -0.24 11.82 7.34
CA PHE A 81 -0.35 10.37 7.21
C PHE A 81 -1.16 9.82 8.38
N VAL A 82 -2.28 9.17 8.07
CA VAL A 82 -3.11 8.46 9.04
C VAL A 82 -2.85 6.97 8.90
N GLY A 83 -2.45 6.28 9.98
CA GLY A 83 -2.11 4.88 9.80
C GLY A 83 -1.74 4.09 11.05
N ASP A 84 -1.30 2.88 10.80
CA ASP A 84 -0.87 1.88 11.79
C ASP A 84 0.65 1.90 12.03
N SER A 85 1.21 0.75 12.41
CA SER A 85 2.65 0.60 12.63
C SER A 85 3.52 0.99 11.43
N ARG A 86 3.04 0.82 10.20
CA ARG A 86 3.79 1.20 8.99
C ARG A 86 3.99 2.72 8.96
N THR A 87 2.94 3.47 9.25
CA THR A 87 2.98 4.94 9.34
C THR A 87 3.82 5.41 10.53
N TYR A 88 3.73 4.71 11.66
CA TYR A 88 4.57 4.99 12.82
C TYR A 88 6.07 4.82 12.53
N PHE A 89 6.45 3.76 11.81
CA PHE A 89 7.84 3.57 11.40
C PHE A 89 8.28 4.56 10.33
N LEU A 90 7.39 4.94 9.39
CA LEU A 90 7.66 6.01 8.43
C LEU A 90 7.98 7.33 9.16
N GLN A 91 7.17 7.71 10.15
CA GLN A 91 7.42 8.89 10.99
C GLN A 91 8.82 8.85 11.60
N LYS A 92 9.18 7.72 12.23
CA LYS A 92 10.51 7.58 12.86
C LYS A 92 11.62 7.74 11.86
N THR A 93 11.52 7.09 10.71
CA THR A 93 12.53 7.16 9.66
C THR A 93 12.69 8.58 9.14
N LEU A 94 11.60 9.26 8.80
CA LEU A 94 11.66 10.63 8.29
C LEU A 94 12.24 11.61 9.31
N LEU A 95 11.88 11.48 10.58
CA LEU A 95 12.43 12.32 11.64
C LEU A 95 13.93 12.07 11.87
N GLN A 96 14.38 10.81 11.74
CA GLN A 96 15.77 10.42 11.89
C GLN A 96 16.63 10.91 10.72
N GLU A 97 16.15 10.74 9.49
CA GLU A 97 16.90 11.05 8.27
C GLU A 97 16.94 12.55 7.95
N TYR A 98 15.83 13.25 8.19
CA TYR A 98 15.66 14.63 7.72
C TYR A 98 15.52 15.66 8.85
N GLY A 99 15.26 15.24 10.08
CA GLY A 99 15.04 16.12 11.20
C GLY A 99 13.66 16.81 11.22
N LYS A 100 13.35 17.48 12.33
CA LYS A 100 12.01 18.07 12.55
C LYS A 100 11.68 19.23 11.62
N GLU A 101 12.66 20.05 11.25
CA GLU A 101 12.43 21.24 10.41
C GLU A 101 12.05 20.84 9.00
N ALA A 102 12.75 19.86 8.41
CA ALA A 102 12.47 19.40 7.05
C ALA A 102 11.09 18.75 6.92
N VAL A 103 10.56 18.15 8.00
CA VAL A 103 9.23 17.52 8.04
C VAL A 103 8.17 18.38 8.74
N SER A 104 8.38 19.68 8.91
CA SER A 104 7.47 20.57 9.64
C SER A 104 6.06 20.63 9.05
N LYS A 105 5.93 20.42 7.73
CA LYS A 105 4.65 20.34 7.02
C LYS A 105 4.13 18.90 6.84
N VAL A 106 4.78 17.92 7.46
CA VAL A 106 4.34 16.54 7.47
C VAL A 106 3.91 16.17 8.87
N SER A 107 2.72 15.61 8.98
CA SER A 107 2.16 15.17 10.26
C SER A 107 1.78 13.71 10.24
N PHE A 108 1.61 13.11 11.40
CA PHE A 108 1.34 11.71 11.56
C PHE A 108 0.28 11.47 12.65
N VAL A 109 -0.83 10.92 12.22
CA VAL A 109 -1.89 10.42 13.10
C VAL A 109 -1.82 8.90 13.04
N CYS A 110 -1.06 8.29 13.92
CA CYS A 110 -0.78 6.87 13.82
C CYS A 110 -0.63 6.18 15.17
N LYS A 111 -1.02 4.90 15.19
CA LYS A 111 -0.84 4.05 16.37
C LYS A 111 -0.54 2.61 15.93
N SER A 112 0.53 2.05 16.48
CA SER A 112 0.97 0.70 16.14
C SER A 112 -0.04 -0.36 16.59
N GLY A 113 -0.38 -1.31 15.71
CA GLY A 113 -1.28 -2.42 16.01
C GLY A 113 -2.76 -2.09 15.87
N GLU A 114 -3.10 -0.86 15.53
CA GLU A 114 -4.48 -0.37 15.47
C GLU A 114 -5.05 -0.37 14.04
N GLY A 115 -6.35 -0.19 13.94
CA GLY A 115 -7.12 -0.15 12.71
C GLY A 115 -8.23 0.89 12.74
N LEU A 116 -9.30 0.62 11.98
CA LEU A 116 -10.41 1.54 11.80
C LEU A 116 -11.08 1.94 13.13
N ASN A 117 -11.35 0.96 14.00
CA ASN A 117 -12.00 1.23 15.29
C ASN A 117 -11.23 2.23 16.17
N TRP A 118 -9.90 2.17 16.18
CA TRP A 118 -9.10 3.18 16.86
C TRP A 118 -9.22 4.55 16.18
N PHE A 119 -9.23 4.57 14.86
CA PHE A 119 -9.37 5.82 14.13
C PHE A 119 -10.69 6.52 14.47
N GLU A 120 -11.83 5.83 14.40
CA GLU A 120 -13.15 6.35 14.73
C GLU A 120 -13.30 6.80 16.19
N THR A 121 -12.60 6.14 17.12
CA THR A 121 -12.72 6.46 18.57
C THR A 121 -11.73 7.51 19.08
N ALA A 122 -10.58 7.66 18.44
CA ALA A 122 -9.52 8.54 18.90
C ALA A 122 -8.74 9.24 17.77
N GLY A 123 -8.51 8.56 16.67
CA GLY A 123 -7.67 9.06 15.56
C GLY A 123 -8.27 10.28 14.87
N GLU A 124 -9.57 10.31 14.74
CA GLU A 124 -10.29 11.40 14.06
C GLU A 124 -10.06 12.75 14.72
N ARG A 125 -10.18 12.83 16.05
CA ARG A 125 -9.88 14.07 16.80
C ARG A 125 -8.42 14.51 16.67
N LEU A 126 -7.50 13.54 16.57
CA LEU A 126 -6.09 13.86 16.32
C LEU A 126 -5.91 14.41 14.90
N LEU A 127 -6.60 13.85 13.92
CA LEU A 127 -6.60 14.33 12.55
C LEU A 127 -7.10 15.78 12.46
N GLU A 128 -8.25 16.09 13.06
CA GLU A 128 -8.81 17.45 13.11
C GLU A 128 -7.82 18.44 13.73
N SER A 129 -7.18 18.08 14.85
CA SER A 129 -6.17 18.92 15.51
C SER A 129 -4.97 19.19 14.61
N GLU A 130 -4.50 18.20 13.85
CA GLU A 130 -3.38 18.36 12.94
C GLU A 130 -3.76 19.14 11.68
N ILE A 131 -4.98 19.01 11.18
CA ILE A 131 -5.51 19.83 10.10
C ILE A 131 -5.52 21.30 10.54
N ALA A 132 -6.10 21.62 11.69
CA ALA A 132 -6.14 22.96 12.23
C ALA A 132 -4.73 23.56 12.41
N ARG A 133 -3.77 22.76 12.89
CA ARG A 133 -2.38 23.18 13.03
C ARG A 133 -1.73 23.53 11.69
N LEU A 134 -1.94 22.70 10.66
CA LEU A 134 -1.33 22.91 9.34
C LEU A 134 -1.99 24.04 8.55
N GLN A 135 -3.21 24.41 8.91
CA GLN A 135 -3.95 25.53 8.29
C GLN A 135 -3.87 26.82 9.08
N SER A 136 -3.17 26.85 10.22
CA SER A 136 -3.08 28.08 11.04
C SER A 136 -2.59 29.30 10.29
N ASP A 137 -1.74 29.11 9.29
CA ASP A 137 -1.10 30.16 8.52
C ASP A 137 -1.35 30.02 6.99
N SER A 138 -2.36 29.26 6.58
CA SER A 138 -2.59 28.96 5.17
C SER A 138 -4.03 28.56 4.87
N ASP A 139 -4.61 29.15 3.83
CA ASP A 139 -5.94 28.79 3.30
C ASP A 139 -5.89 27.58 2.33
N LYS A 140 -4.72 26.98 2.13
CA LYS A 140 -4.57 25.82 1.26
C LYS A 140 -5.11 24.55 1.93
N PRO A 141 -5.65 23.62 1.15
CA PRO A 141 -6.10 22.35 1.70
C PRO A 141 -4.94 21.54 2.29
N VAL A 142 -5.25 20.63 3.20
CA VAL A 142 -4.32 19.61 3.71
C VAL A 142 -4.49 18.33 2.87
N ALA A 143 -3.38 17.68 2.49
CA ALA A 143 -3.42 16.34 1.94
C ALA A 143 -3.45 15.32 3.08
N VAL A 144 -4.49 14.49 3.15
CA VAL A 144 -4.63 13.43 4.16
C VAL A 144 -4.51 12.07 3.49
N ILE A 145 -3.52 11.30 3.87
CA ILE A 145 -3.17 10.01 3.27
C ILE A 145 -3.47 8.91 4.28
N PHE A 146 -4.51 8.12 4.03
CA PHE A 146 -4.88 6.98 4.85
C PHE A 146 -4.08 5.73 4.49
N ASN A 147 -3.45 5.11 5.48
CA ASN A 147 -2.66 3.88 5.38
C ASN A 147 -3.05 2.90 6.51
N LEU A 148 -4.34 2.73 6.75
CA LEU A 148 -4.91 1.75 7.68
C LEU A 148 -5.35 0.48 6.93
N GLY A 149 -5.81 -0.53 7.65
CA GLY A 149 -6.49 -1.71 7.12
C GLY A 149 -5.75 -3.03 7.28
N VAL A 150 -4.42 -3.03 7.39
CA VAL A 150 -3.66 -4.29 7.51
C VAL A 150 -3.94 -5.03 8.81
N ASN A 151 -4.21 -4.31 9.90
CA ASN A 151 -4.52 -4.92 11.19
C ASN A 151 -5.95 -5.43 11.25
N ASP A 152 -6.88 -4.71 10.65
CA ASP A 152 -8.29 -5.14 10.56
C ASP A 152 -8.39 -6.44 9.78
N LEU A 153 -7.70 -6.56 8.65
CA LEU A 153 -7.63 -7.79 7.86
C LEU A 153 -6.87 -8.93 8.53
N SER A 154 -6.08 -8.68 9.58
CA SER A 154 -5.24 -9.67 10.24
C SER A 154 -5.69 -10.10 11.63
N ASN A 155 -6.55 -9.33 12.29
CA ASN A 155 -6.91 -9.55 13.69
C ASN A 155 -8.05 -10.55 13.89
N HIS A 156 -8.65 -11.06 12.84
CA HIS A 156 -9.73 -12.03 12.93
C HIS A 156 -9.21 -13.46 13.09
N ASN A 157 -8.62 -13.74 14.25
CA ASN A 157 -8.20 -15.09 14.65
C ASN A 157 -9.33 -16.01 15.14
N SER A 158 -10.57 -15.58 15.08
CA SER A 158 -11.70 -16.43 15.42
C SER A 158 -12.08 -17.26 14.20
N GLY A 159 -12.05 -18.57 14.31
CA GLY A 159 -12.28 -19.57 13.26
C GLY A 159 -13.62 -19.53 12.49
N ASN A 160 -14.34 -18.44 12.56
CA ASN A 160 -15.49 -18.09 11.77
C ASN A 160 -15.04 -17.04 10.76
N GLY A 161 -14.91 -17.41 9.51
CA GLY A 161 -14.34 -16.64 8.41
C GLY A 161 -14.48 -15.11 8.54
N VAL A 162 -13.45 -14.40 8.14
CA VAL A 162 -13.41 -12.93 8.18
C VAL A 162 -14.38 -12.38 7.14
N ASP A 163 -15.24 -11.46 7.56
CA ASP A 163 -16.07 -10.70 6.62
C ASP A 163 -15.28 -9.54 5.99
N TYR A 164 -14.39 -9.87 5.06
CA TYR A 164 -13.61 -8.85 4.35
C TYR A 164 -14.46 -7.83 3.63
N LYS A 165 -15.63 -8.24 3.16
CA LYS A 165 -16.55 -7.32 2.49
C LYS A 165 -17.13 -6.33 3.49
N GLY A 166 -17.47 -6.78 4.69
CA GLY A 166 -17.90 -5.92 5.79
C GLY A 166 -16.82 -4.92 6.18
N GLU A 167 -15.58 -5.38 6.34
CA GLU A 167 -14.44 -4.51 6.65
C GLU A 167 -14.20 -3.45 5.57
N VAL A 168 -14.18 -3.85 4.29
CA VAL A 168 -14.03 -2.89 3.18
C VAL A 168 -15.17 -1.89 3.15
N ASN A 169 -16.42 -2.33 3.37
CA ASN A 169 -17.57 -1.44 3.41
C ASN A 169 -17.49 -0.45 4.58
N ALA A 170 -17.01 -0.87 5.75
CA ALA A 170 -16.80 0.01 6.89
C ALA A 170 -15.76 1.10 6.57
N TYR A 171 -14.63 0.73 5.94
CA TYR A 171 -13.65 1.71 5.47
C TYR A 171 -14.24 2.69 4.46
N LEU A 172 -14.99 2.20 3.47
CA LEU A 172 -15.63 3.05 2.47
C LEU A 172 -16.63 4.02 3.11
N ALA A 173 -17.42 3.55 4.08
CA ALA A 173 -18.36 4.40 4.81
C ALA A 173 -17.61 5.51 5.58
N CYS A 174 -16.58 5.16 6.34
CA CYS A 174 -15.73 6.11 7.05
C CYS A 174 -15.10 7.14 6.10
N MET A 175 -14.52 6.70 4.99
CA MET A 175 -13.90 7.59 4.00
C MET A 175 -14.91 8.55 3.35
N ASN A 176 -16.13 8.09 3.06
CA ASN A 176 -17.18 8.93 2.51
C ASN A 176 -17.63 10.00 3.52
N THR A 177 -17.82 9.63 4.78
CA THR A 177 -18.17 10.57 5.85
C THR A 177 -17.10 11.64 6.01
N LEU A 178 -15.84 11.23 6.12
CA LEU A 178 -14.72 12.16 6.22
C LEU A 178 -14.57 13.06 4.98
N ALA A 179 -14.85 12.53 3.78
CA ALA A 179 -14.80 13.32 2.57
C ALA A 179 -15.84 14.44 2.58
N GLU A 180 -17.05 14.16 3.05
CA GLU A 180 -18.15 15.14 3.18
C GLU A 180 -17.81 16.21 4.25
N GLU A 181 -17.29 15.76 5.41
CA GLU A 181 -16.98 16.65 6.53
C GLU A 181 -15.77 17.55 6.29
N LEU A 182 -14.78 17.07 5.55
CA LEU A 182 -13.50 17.74 5.32
C LEU A 182 -13.35 18.32 3.90
N GLU A 183 -14.39 18.28 3.06
CA GLU A 183 -14.35 18.62 1.63
C GLU A 183 -13.71 19.99 1.36
N SER A 184 -14.01 20.98 2.17
CA SER A 184 -13.48 22.35 1.99
C SER A 184 -12.01 22.49 2.37
N ASN A 185 -11.54 21.67 3.31
CA ASN A 185 -10.27 21.85 4.00
C ASN A 185 -9.21 20.82 3.63
N CYS A 186 -9.61 19.69 3.05
CA CYS A 186 -8.72 18.57 2.81
C CYS A 186 -8.88 17.96 1.43
N ARG A 187 -7.86 17.16 1.06
CA ARG A 187 -7.93 16.19 -0.03
C ARG A 187 -7.54 14.83 0.53
N LEU A 188 -8.46 13.88 0.43
CA LEU A 188 -8.27 12.54 0.98
C LEU A 188 -7.67 11.61 -0.07
N PHE A 189 -6.69 10.84 0.35
CA PHE A 189 -6.03 9.80 -0.43
C PHE A 189 -6.03 8.51 0.38
N TYR A 190 -6.35 7.40 -0.24
CA TYR A 190 -6.29 6.10 0.40
C TYR A 190 -5.19 5.24 -0.22
N MET A 191 -4.27 4.78 0.62
CA MET A 191 -3.26 3.81 0.21
C MET A 191 -3.79 2.40 0.45
N SER A 192 -3.86 1.61 -0.61
CA SER A 192 -4.27 0.20 -0.49
C SER A 192 -3.33 -0.58 0.44
N VAL A 193 -3.87 -1.61 1.07
CA VAL A 193 -3.05 -2.55 1.86
C VAL A 193 -2.04 -3.24 0.96
N ASN A 194 -0.78 -3.19 1.33
CA ASN A 194 0.28 -3.86 0.58
C ASN A 194 0.05 -5.38 0.52
N PRO A 195 0.36 -6.03 -0.61
CA PRO A 195 0.33 -7.49 -0.70
C PRO A 195 1.17 -8.14 0.40
N VAL A 196 0.62 -9.18 1.04
CA VAL A 196 1.32 -9.93 2.08
C VAL A 196 1.97 -11.16 1.48
N ASN A 197 3.18 -11.48 1.90
CA ASN A 197 3.80 -12.76 1.54
C ASN A 197 3.11 -13.90 2.31
N THR A 198 2.20 -14.59 1.65
CA THR A 198 1.41 -15.66 2.24
C THR A 198 2.23 -16.88 2.64
N ALA A 199 3.42 -17.08 2.08
CA ALA A 199 4.33 -18.13 2.49
C ALA A 199 4.93 -17.86 3.88
N MET A 200 5.16 -16.58 4.20
CA MET A 200 5.69 -16.16 5.50
C MET A 200 4.59 -15.86 6.53
N LYS A 201 3.41 -15.46 6.08
CA LYS A 201 2.26 -15.08 6.90
C LYS A 201 0.97 -15.71 6.34
N PRO A 202 0.81 -17.04 6.44
CA PRO A 202 -0.34 -17.73 5.85
C PRO A 202 -1.69 -17.28 6.42
N THR A 203 -1.72 -16.79 7.66
CA THR A 203 -2.93 -16.25 8.30
C THR A 203 -3.40 -14.91 7.72
N ARG A 204 -2.56 -14.26 6.92
CA ARG A 204 -2.91 -13.03 6.20
C ARG A 204 -3.19 -13.28 4.72
N LYS A 205 -3.41 -14.53 4.36
CA LYS A 205 -3.67 -14.95 2.97
C LYS A 205 -4.84 -14.21 2.36
N GLU A 206 -5.83 -13.95 3.16
CA GLU A 206 -7.07 -13.30 2.79
C GLU A 206 -6.87 -11.78 2.50
N ALA A 207 -5.91 -11.16 3.13
CA ALA A 207 -5.59 -9.76 2.87
C ALA A 207 -5.19 -9.48 1.41
N GLN A 208 -5.02 -10.53 0.61
CA GLN A 208 -4.76 -10.46 -0.83
C GLN A 208 -6.01 -10.60 -1.68
N LEU A 209 -7.17 -10.85 -1.08
CA LEU A 209 -8.44 -10.80 -1.78
C LEU A 209 -8.74 -9.34 -2.10
N ARG A 210 -8.51 -8.99 -3.32
CA ARG A 210 -8.65 -7.66 -3.91
C ARG A 210 -10.01 -7.49 -4.55
#